data_1257ab76f6559985827b8426240c1d00
#
_entry.id   1257ab76f6559985827b8426240c1d00
#
_cell.length_a   1.000
_cell.length_b   1.000
_cell.length_c   1.000
_cell.angle_alpha   90.00
_cell.angle_beta   90.00
_cell.angle_gamma   90.00
#
_symmetry.space_group_name_H-M   'P 1'
#
loop_
_entity.id
_entity.type
_entity.pdbx_description
1 polymer ?
#
loop_
_entity_poly.entity_id
_entity_poly.type
_entity_poly.pdbx_seq_one_letter_code
_entity_poly.pdbx_strand_id
1 'polypeptide(L)'
;MLKGKTVVLGVTGSIAAYKIANLASMLVKQHADVNVIMTHNATNFINPITFETLTGNKCLVDTFDRNFEFNVEHVALAKRADIFMVAPASANVIGKMANGIADDMLTTTILAAKCPKLVSPAMNTNMYENRIVQDNIKKLEHYGFEIIKPAEGYLACGDTGAGKMPEPQTLFNYIMRTIACEKDLAGKNVLITAGATQEKIDPVRFITNHSTGKMGRAIAENCMLRGAHVTLVNASVSVEPPMFVDVVNVTSAADMADVVKSKAAEQDIIIMTAAVADFCPSHPADEKIKKNDSSYESVIELERTEDILSYLGAHKAKGQLICGFSMETQNMLENSKAKLAKKNADMIVANNLKVAGAGFGTDTNVVTLITADDCTELEIMDKSCVAAKIMDRLLQM
;
A
#
# COMPACT_ATOMS: atom_id res chain seq x y z
N MET A 1 6.10 2.38 12.56
CA MET A 1 5.00 1.43 12.37
C MET A 1 5.31 0.02 12.91
N LEU A 2 6.58 -0.41 12.94
CA LEU A 2 6.97 -1.77 13.39
C LEU A 2 7.57 -1.84 14.80
N LYS A 3 7.32 -0.84 15.65
CA LYS A 3 7.82 -0.84 17.03
C LYS A 3 7.28 -2.06 17.82
N GLY A 4 8.18 -2.85 18.41
CA GLY A 4 7.85 -4.08 19.14
C GLY A 4 7.64 -5.31 18.25
N LYS A 5 7.84 -5.20 16.91
CA LYS A 5 7.79 -6.31 15.98
C LYS A 5 9.18 -6.88 15.72
N THR A 6 9.30 -8.20 15.75
CA THR A 6 10.52 -8.94 15.41
C THR A 6 10.43 -9.47 13.98
N VAL A 7 11.36 -9.02 13.14
CA VAL A 7 11.49 -9.46 11.72
C VAL A 7 12.72 -10.34 11.60
N VAL A 8 12.56 -11.54 11.09
CA VAL A 8 13.68 -12.44 10.79
C VAL A 8 13.93 -12.47 9.28
N LEU A 9 15.15 -12.12 8.88
CA LEU A 9 15.60 -12.16 7.50
C LEU A 9 16.56 -13.34 7.29
N GLY A 10 16.16 -14.29 6.45
CA GLY A 10 17.00 -15.40 6.02
C GLY A 10 17.70 -15.05 4.71
N VAL A 11 19.04 -14.96 4.73
CA VAL A 11 19.83 -14.58 3.57
C VAL A 11 20.58 -15.81 3.04
N THR A 12 20.40 -16.12 1.75
CA THR A 12 21.01 -17.30 1.12
C THR A 12 22.06 -16.94 0.05
N GLY A 13 22.80 -17.92 -0.43
CA GLY A 13 23.90 -17.77 -1.40
C GLY A 13 23.43 -17.30 -2.78
N SER A 14 23.29 -16.01 -2.95
CA SER A 14 22.97 -15.33 -4.21
C SER A 14 23.63 -13.95 -4.24
N ILE A 15 24.03 -13.51 -5.43
CA ILE A 15 24.55 -12.14 -5.62
C ILE A 15 23.57 -11.08 -5.10
N ALA A 16 22.26 -11.34 -5.13
CA ALA A 16 21.24 -10.40 -4.63
C ALA A 16 21.29 -10.18 -3.09
N ALA A 17 22.12 -10.93 -2.35
CA ALA A 17 22.25 -10.78 -0.88
C ALA A 17 22.61 -9.35 -0.45
N TYR A 18 23.41 -8.61 -1.24
CA TYR A 18 23.76 -7.22 -0.93
C TYR A 18 22.54 -6.28 -0.81
N LYS A 19 21.45 -6.57 -1.52
CA LYS A 19 20.23 -5.77 -1.49
C LYS A 19 19.51 -5.86 -0.13
N ILE A 20 19.72 -6.96 0.61
CA ILE A 20 19.06 -7.18 1.88
C ILE A 20 19.60 -6.26 2.99
N ALA A 21 20.82 -5.76 2.86
CA ALA A 21 21.34 -4.71 3.74
C ALA A 21 20.45 -3.44 3.70
N ASN A 22 19.99 -3.07 2.50
CA ASN A 22 19.03 -1.97 2.33
C ASN A 22 17.69 -2.28 3.01
N LEU A 23 17.14 -3.47 2.80
CA LEU A 23 15.88 -3.90 3.44
C LEU A 23 16.01 -3.86 4.96
N ALA A 24 17.10 -4.39 5.53
CA ALA A 24 17.37 -4.37 6.97
C ALA A 24 17.39 -2.93 7.51
N SER A 25 18.09 -2.01 6.82
CA SER A 25 18.12 -0.59 7.18
C SER A 25 16.72 0.06 7.14
N MET A 26 15.90 -0.26 6.14
CA MET A 26 14.52 0.25 6.03
C MET A 26 13.66 -0.23 7.21
N LEU A 27 13.77 -1.49 7.60
CA LEU A 27 13.01 -2.07 8.71
C LEU A 27 13.43 -1.49 10.07
N VAL A 28 14.74 -1.30 10.28
CA VAL A 28 15.27 -0.65 11.49
C VAL A 28 14.76 0.79 11.60
N LYS A 29 14.68 1.54 10.51
CA LYS A 29 14.08 2.89 10.49
C LYS A 29 12.58 2.89 10.86
N GLN A 30 11.89 1.77 10.70
CA GLN A 30 10.51 1.57 11.16
C GLN A 30 10.44 1.06 12.62
N HIS A 31 11.58 1.02 13.32
CA HIS A 31 11.72 0.55 14.70
C HIS A 31 11.43 -0.95 14.90
N ALA A 32 11.62 -1.78 13.88
CA ALA A 32 11.57 -3.23 14.01
C ALA A 32 12.82 -3.77 14.72
N ASP A 33 12.67 -4.84 15.50
CA ASP A 33 13.77 -5.70 15.94
C ASP A 33 14.13 -6.65 14.78
N VAL A 34 15.21 -6.33 14.06
CA VAL A 34 15.62 -7.06 12.85
C VAL A 34 16.72 -8.05 13.18
N ASN A 35 16.46 -9.33 12.97
CA ASN A 35 17.40 -10.42 13.17
C ASN A 35 17.74 -11.09 11.84
N VAL A 36 19.02 -11.32 11.57
CA VAL A 36 19.47 -11.88 10.31
C VAL A 36 20.11 -13.24 10.51
N ILE A 37 19.65 -14.20 9.72
CA ILE A 37 20.26 -15.53 9.63
C ILE A 37 20.82 -15.68 8.23
N MET A 38 22.10 -16.04 8.12
CA MET A 38 22.75 -16.29 6.84
C MET A 38 23.09 -17.77 6.70
N THR A 39 22.88 -18.31 5.48
CA THR A 39 23.51 -19.59 5.15
C THR A 39 25.01 -19.38 5.00
N HIS A 40 25.79 -20.42 5.20
CA HIS A 40 27.25 -20.38 4.99
C HIS A 40 27.61 -19.87 3.58
N ASN A 41 26.86 -20.29 2.55
CA ASN A 41 27.07 -19.79 1.18
C ASN A 41 26.77 -18.30 1.00
N ALA A 42 25.92 -17.70 1.83
CA ALA A 42 25.63 -16.26 1.75
C ALA A 42 26.82 -15.41 2.18
N THR A 43 27.67 -15.91 3.09
CA THR A 43 28.86 -15.20 3.57
C THR A 43 29.90 -14.93 2.49
N ASN A 44 29.84 -15.66 1.36
CA ASN A 44 30.70 -15.40 0.18
C ASN A 44 30.26 -14.16 -0.62
N PHE A 45 29.03 -13.66 -0.41
CA PHE A 45 28.49 -12.51 -1.15
C PHE A 45 28.40 -11.24 -0.30
N ILE A 46 28.21 -11.38 1.01
CA ILE A 46 28.13 -10.28 1.95
C ILE A 46 28.61 -10.75 3.33
N ASN A 47 29.35 -9.90 4.03
CA ASN A 47 29.89 -10.24 5.34
C ASN A 47 28.83 -10.08 6.44
N PRO A 48 28.70 -11.00 7.41
CA PRO A 48 27.79 -10.90 8.57
C PRO A 48 27.87 -9.57 9.32
N ILE A 49 29.06 -9.00 9.48
CA ILE A 49 29.30 -7.71 10.14
C ILE A 49 28.48 -6.56 9.53
N THR A 50 28.14 -6.65 8.24
CA THR A 50 27.27 -5.64 7.59
C THR A 50 25.90 -5.61 8.24
N PHE A 51 25.31 -6.78 8.49
CA PHE A 51 24.00 -6.88 9.14
C PHE A 51 24.06 -6.53 10.61
N GLU A 52 25.10 -6.97 11.32
CA GLU A 52 25.31 -6.64 12.74
C GLU A 52 25.40 -5.14 12.97
N THR A 53 26.16 -4.44 12.10
CA THR A 53 26.28 -2.98 12.15
C THR A 53 24.96 -2.27 11.90
N LEU A 54 24.12 -2.77 10.98
CA LEU A 54 22.85 -2.15 10.62
C LEU A 54 21.74 -2.41 11.63
N THR A 55 21.70 -3.61 12.22
CA THR A 55 20.60 -4.07 13.08
C THR A 55 20.88 -3.93 14.57
N GLY A 56 22.15 -3.88 14.95
CA GLY A 56 22.58 -3.97 16.34
C GLY A 56 22.47 -5.38 16.95
N ASN A 57 22.05 -6.38 16.15
CA ASN A 57 21.89 -7.77 16.55
C ASN A 57 22.98 -8.64 15.92
N LYS A 58 23.38 -9.70 16.62
CA LYS A 58 24.29 -10.70 16.08
C LYS A 58 23.69 -11.35 14.82
N CYS A 59 24.48 -11.48 13.75
CA CYS A 59 24.10 -12.23 12.56
C CYS A 59 24.40 -13.71 12.75
N LEU A 60 23.36 -14.56 12.68
CA LEU A 60 23.47 -15.98 12.95
C LEU A 60 23.86 -16.73 11.68
N VAL A 61 24.94 -17.52 11.73
CA VAL A 61 25.44 -18.35 10.61
C VAL A 61 25.45 -19.81 11.00
N ASP A 62 26.09 -20.14 12.11
CA ASP A 62 26.29 -21.50 12.58
C ASP A 62 25.28 -21.90 13.65
N THR A 63 24.75 -23.11 13.52
CA THR A 63 23.76 -23.65 14.48
C THR A 63 24.39 -23.92 15.85
N PHE A 64 25.69 -24.24 15.88
CA PHE A 64 26.44 -24.69 17.07
C PHE A 64 27.58 -23.73 17.44
N ASP A 65 27.37 -22.43 17.28
CA ASP A 65 28.31 -21.43 17.77
C ASP A 65 28.42 -21.51 19.30
N ARG A 66 29.63 -21.74 19.85
CA ARG A 66 29.87 -21.92 21.27
C ARG A 66 29.93 -20.62 22.07
N ASN A 67 29.88 -19.48 21.40
CA ASN A 67 29.89 -18.15 22.03
C ASN A 67 28.47 -17.60 22.28
N PHE A 68 27.56 -18.43 22.80
CA PHE A 68 26.17 -18.04 23.04
C PHE A 68 25.81 -18.13 24.50
N GLU A 69 24.87 -17.30 24.96
CA GLU A 69 24.16 -17.46 26.22
C GLU A 69 23.25 -18.70 26.16
N PHE A 70 23.03 -19.36 27.30
CA PHE A 70 22.36 -20.68 27.45
C PHE A 70 20.89 -20.71 26.98
N ASN A 71 20.60 -20.29 25.71
CA ASN A 71 19.32 -20.42 25.05
C ASN A 71 19.51 -21.10 23.70
N VAL A 72 18.61 -21.99 23.34
CA VAL A 72 18.57 -22.58 22.01
C VAL A 72 18.13 -21.50 21.02
N GLU A 73 19.09 -20.74 20.49
CA GLU A 73 18.87 -19.49 19.74
C GLU A 73 17.85 -19.65 18.61
N HIS A 74 17.91 -20.72 17.81
CA HIS A 74 16.96 -20.96 16.71
C HIS A 74 15.52 -21.12 17.21
N VAL A 75 15.31 -21.78 18.39
CA VAL A 75 13.97 -21.94 18.97
C VAL A 75 13.47 -20.62 19.57
N ALA A 76 14.34 -19.89 20.28
CA ALA A 76 13.99 -18.62 20.87
C ALA A 76 13.60 -17.59 19.80
N LEU A 77 14.38 -17.51 18.72
CA LEU A 77 14.11 -16.61 17.61
C LEU A 77 12.84 -17.01 16.84
N ALA A 78 12.64 -18.31 16.56
CA ALA A 78 11.44 -18.83 15.92
C ALA A 78 10.14 -18.52 16.69
N LYS A 79 10.21 -18.49 18.04
CA LYS A 79 9.05 -18.19 18.91
C LYS A 79 8.71 -16.71 18.96
N ARG A 80 9.72 -15.82 18.93
CA ARG A 80 9.48 -14.36 19.03
C ARG A 80 9.25 -13.67 17.70
N ALA A 81 9.54 -14.35 16.55
CA ALA A 81 9.37 -13.79 15.23
C ALA A 81 7.89 -13.47 14.93
N ASP A 82 7.60 -12.23 14.53
CA ASP A 82 6.32 -11.83 13.96
C ASP A 82 6.22 -12.17 12.48
N ILE A 83 7.36 -12.22 11.79
CA ILE A 83 7.47 -12.60 10.38
C ILE A 83 8.85 -13.16 10.07
N PHE A 84 8.91 -14.11 9.15
CA PHE A 84 10.14 -14.68 8.62
C PHE A 84 10.19 -14.49 7.11
N MET A 85 11.20 -13.78 6.59
CA MET A 85 11.40 -13.61 5.16
C MET A 85 12.71 -14.25 4.72
N VAL A 86 12.65 -15.16 3.75
CA VAL A 86 13.85 -15.69 3.09
C VAL A 86 14.08 -14.95 1.76
N ALA A 87 15.07 -14.09 1.76
CA ALA A 87 15.43 -13.25 0.61
C ALA A 87 16.94 -12.92 0.64
N PRO A 88 17.66 -13.15 -0.45
CA PRO A 88 17.26 -13.96 -1.59
C PRO A 88 17.10 -15.44 -1.21
N ALA A 89 16.14 -16.14 -1.82
CA ALA A 89 15.95 -17.58 -1.66
C ALA A 89 16.54 -18.33 -2.84
N SER A 90 17.66 -19.04 -2.62
CA SER A 90 18.27 -19.88 -3.65
C SER A 90 17.48 -21.18 -3.88
N ALA A 91 17.62 -21.81 -5.06
CA ALA A 91 16.99 -23.09 -5.37
C ALA A 91 17.30 -24.17 -4.32
N ASN A 92 18.54 -24.19 -3.80
CA ASN A 92 18.96 -25.11 -2.74
C ASN A 92 18.11 -24.95 -1.48
N VAL A 93 17.95 -23.72 -0.97
CA VAL A 93 17.21 -23.46 0.27
C VAL A 93 15.69 -23.67 0.05
N ILE A 94 15.15 -23.30 -1.12
CA ILE A 94 13.77 -23.63 -1.49
C ILE A 94 13.54 -25.14 -1.46
N GLY A 95 14.44 -25.93 -2.05
CA GLY A 95 14.39 -27.39 -2.02
C GLY A 95 14.44 -27.96 -0.60
N LYS A 96 15.33 -27.45 0.26
CA LYS A 96 15.43 -27.85 1.68
C LYS A 96 14.15 -27.55 2.45
N MET A 97 13.66 -26.31 2.39
CA MET A 97 12.42 -25.91 3.07
C MET A 97 11.22 -26.74 2.62
N ALA A 98 11.08 -26.96 1.30
CA ALA A 98 9.97 -27.75 0.74
C ALA A 98 9.96 -29.21 1.19
N ASN A 99 11.13 -29.78 1.55
CA ASN A 99 11.27 -31.16 1.97
C ASN A 99 11.58 -31.32 3.48
N GLY A 100 11.51 -30.26 4.26
CA GLY A 100 11.71 -30.30 5.72
C GLY A 100 13.15 -30.62 6.13
N ILE A 101 14.13 -30.32 5.28
CA ILE A 101 15.57 -30.51 5.57
C ILE A 101 16.05 -29.34 6.44
N ALA A 102 16.50 -29.62 7.64
CA ALA A 102 16.94 -28.66 8.64
C ALA A 102 18.40 -28.94 9.07
N ASP A 103 19.33 -28.71 8.14
CA ASP A 103 20.75 -29.04 8.29
C ASP A 103 21.64 -27.79 8.52
N ASP A 104 21.03 -26.61 8.58
CA ASP A 104 21.70 -25.34 8.90
C ASP A 104 20.85 -24.45 9.81
N MET A 105 21.42 -23.35 10.29
CA MET A 105 20.74 -22.42 11.22
C MET A 105 19.45 -21.84 10.66
N LEU A 106 19.44 -21.49 9.35
CA LEU A 106 18.29 -20.90 8.69
C LEU A 106 17.15 -21.90 8.55
N THR A 107 17.44 -23.08 7.99
CA THR A 107 16.42 -24.11 7.74
C THR A 107 15.87 -24.70 9.03
N THR A 108 16.69 -24.83 10.08
CA THR A 108 16.24 -25.23 11.41
C THR A 108 15.31 -24.19 12.03
N THR A 109 15.67 -22.90 11.97
CA THR A 109 14.86 -21.83 12.57
C THR A 109 13.50 -21.68 11.86
N ILE A 110 13.49 -21.67 10.52
CA ILE A 110 12.24 -21.47 9.78
C ILE A 110 11.29 -22.66 9.91
N LEU A 111 11.81 -23.88 10.06
CA LEU A 111 11.00 -25.06 10.31
C LEU A 111 10.30 -24.99 11.70
N ALA A 112 10.95 -24.40 12.70
CA ALA A 112 10.39 -24.19 14.02
C ALA A 112 9.45 -22.97 14.13
N ALA A 113 9.49 -22.04 13.18
CA ALA A 113 8.73 -20.79 13.22
C ALA A 113 7.25 -21.01 12.88
N LYS A 114 6.35 -20.35 13.65
CA LYS A 114 4.89 -20.36 13.44
C LYS A 114 4.35 -19.09 12.79
N CYS A 115 5.17 -18.03 12.73
CA CYS A 115 4.79 -16.76 12.11
C CYS A 115 4.58 -16.90 10.58
N PRO A 116 3.97 -15.89 9.93
CA PRO A 116 3.93 -15.79 8.47
C PRO A 116 5.33 -15.90 7.85
N LYS A 117 5.42 -16.61 6.74
CA LYS A 117 6.67 -16.88 6.03
C LYS A 117 6.62 -16.38 4.61
N LEU A 118 7.55 -15.51 4.25
CA LEU A 118 7.70 -14.93 2.92
C LEU A 118 8.97 -15.50 2.26
N VAL A 119 8.89 -15.85 0.99
CA VAL A 119 10.04 -16.38 0.24
C VAL A 119 10.19 -15.60 -1.07
N SER A 120 11.36 -15.02 -1.28
CA SER A 120 11.69 -14.30 -2.52
C SER A 120 12.75 -15.07 -3.30
N PRO A 121 12.36 -15.89 -4.30
CA PRO A 121 13.28 -16.63 -5.15
C PRO A 121 14.26 -15.71 -5.87
N ALA A 122 15.55 -16.13 -5.96
CA ALA A 122 16.57 -15.41 -6.70
C ALA A 122 17.60 -16.41 -7.28
N MET A 123 17.52 -16.62 -8.59
CA MET A 123 18.38 -17.57 -9.31
C MET A 123 18.37 -17.29 -10.81
N ASN A 124 19.22 -18.00 -11.57
CA ASN A 124 19.17 -17.98 -13.03
C ASN A 124 17.78 -18.40 -13.56
N THR A 125 17.36 -17.87 -14.71
CA THR A 125 16.04 -18.14 -15.32
C THR A 125 15.79 -19.62 -15.53
N ASN A 126 16.74 -20.36 -16.10
CA ASN A 126 16.60 -21.80 -16.34
C ASN A 126 16.44 -22.60 -15.04
N MET A 127 17.10 -22.16 -13.96
CA MET A 127 16.90 -22.76 -12.63
C MET A 127 15.51 -22.45 -12.09
N TYR A 128 15.03 -21.21 -12.24
CA TYR A 128 13.71 -20.81 -11.77
C TYR A 128 12.60 -21.54 -12.53
N GLU A 129 12.72 -21.67 -13.85
CA GLU A 129 11.76 -22.37 -14.71
C GLU A 129 11.84 -23.90 -14.62
N ASN A 130 12.89 -24.43 -13.98
CA ASN A 130 13.03 -25.88 -13.81
C ASN A 130 11.84 -26.45 -13.04
N ARG A 131 11.23 -27.50 -13.59
CA ARG A 131 10.01 -28.14 -13.04
C ARG A 131 10.17 -28.54 -11.58
N ILE A 132 11.32 -29.07 -11.19
CA ILE A 132 11.61 -29.47 -9.80
C ILE A 132 11.57 -28.25 -8.88
N VAL A 133 12.11 -27.09 -9.30
CA VAL A 133 12.08 -25.85 -8.52
C VAL A 133 10.67 -25.31 -8.45
N GLN A 134 9.93 -25.31 -9.55
CA GLN A 134 8.52 -24.87 -9.58
C GLN A 134 7.62 -25.76 -8.70
N ASP A 135 7.86 -27.09 -8.69
CA ASP A 135 7.11 -28.00 -7.81
C ASP A 135 7.45 -27.74 -6.32
N ASN A 136 8.72 -27.47 -5.99
CA ASN A 136 9.11 -27.08 -4.63
C ASN A 136 8.48 -25.76 -4.21
N ILE A 137 8.37 -24.77 -5.11
CA ILE A 137 7.70 -23.48 -4.86
C ILE A 137 6.23 -23.73 -4.57
N LYS A 138 5.50 -24.46 -5.42
CA LYS A 138 4.09 -24.82 -5.20
C LYS A 138 3.88 -25.59 -3.89
N LYS A 139 4.81 -26.47 -3.52
CA LYS A 139 4.77 -27.19 -2.27
C LYS A 139 4.92 -26.24 -1.07
N LEU A 140 5.76 -25.22 -1.14
CA LEU A 140 5.85 -24.19 -0.11
C LEU A 140 4.55 -23.38 -0.01
N GLU A 141 3.95 -22.98 -1.15
CA GLU A 141 2.65 -22.30 -1.17
C GLU A 141 1.55 -23.15 -0.50
N HIS A 142 1.51 -24.44 -0.82
CA HIS A 142 0.57 -25.37 -0.17
C HIS A 142 0.73 -25.43 1.36
N TYR A 143 1.94 -25.27 1.87
CA TYR A 143 2.23 -25.21 3.31
C TYR A 143 2.12 -23.81 3.92
N GLY A 144 1.54 -22.85 3.19
CA GLY A 144 1.23 -21.51 3.70
C GLY A 144 2.40 -20.53 3.65
N PHE A 145 3.44 -20.81 2.87
CA PHE A 145 4.45 -19.80 2.56
C PHE A 145 3.94 -18.88 1.45
N GLU A 146 4.11 -17.60 1.61
CA GLU A 146 3.82 -16.64 0.55
C GLU A 146 5.05 -16.45 -0.32
N ILE A 147 4.92 -16.72 -1.62
CA ILE A 147 5.99 -16.58 -2.60
C ILE A 147 5.93 -15.21 -3.25
N ILE A 148 6.98 -14.43 -3.07
CA ILE A 148 7.15 -13.15 -3.76
C ILE A 148 7.74 -13.43 -5.13
N LYS A 149 6.92 -13.29 -6.17
CA LYS A 149 7.34 -13.58 -7.54
C LYS A 149 8.60 -12.77 -7.91
N PRO A 150 9.61 -13.42 -8.52
CA PRO A 150 10.78 -12.70 -9.00
C PRO A 150 10.39 -11.69 -10.09
N ALA A 151 11.14 -10.61 -10.16
CA ALA A 151 11.03 -9.65 -11.25
C ALA A 151 11.64 -10.22 -12.54
N GLU A 152 11.17 -9.74 -13.67
CA GLU A 152 11.77 -9.99 -14.98
C GLU A 152 12.83 -8.94 -15.30
N GLY A 153 13.81 -9.31 -16.09
CA GLY A 153 14.83 -8.39 -16.57
C GLY A 153 16.20 -9.00 -16.75
N TYR A 154 17.22 -8.15 -16.90
CA TYR A 154 18.60 -8.55 -17.07
C TYR A 154 19.18 -9.11 -15.76
N LEU A 155 19.73 -10.29 -15.81
CA LEU A 155 20.34 -11.02 -14.71
C LEU A 155 21.86 -10.85 -14.69
N ALA A 156 22.48 -11.06 -13.54
CA ALA A 156 23.92 -10.95 -13.37
C ALA A 156 24.73 -11.96 -14.24
N CYS A 157 24.10 -13.06 -14.69
CA CYS A 157 24.70 -14.03 -15.60
C CYS A 157 24.63 -13.63 -17.09
N GLY A 158 24.04 -12.47 -17.42
CA GLY A 158 23.88 -12.02 -18.80
C GLY A 158 22.58 -12.45 -19.48
N ASP A 159 21.77 -13.29 -18.83
CA ASP A 159 20.47 -13.72 -19.34
C ASP A 159 19.38 -12.68 -19.06
N THR A 160 18.31 -12.71 -19.84
CA THR A 160 17.09 -11.92 -19.60
C THR A 160 15.92 -12.87 -19.34
N GLY A 161 15.16 -12.61 -18.27
CA GLY A 161 14.01 -13.44 -17.92
C GLY A 161 13.60 -13.32 -16.45
N ALA A 162 12.74 -14.23 -16.00
CA ALA A 162 12.33 -14.34 -14.60
C ALA A 162 13.46 -14.94 -13.74
N GLY A 163 13.57 -14.49 -12.48
CA GLY A 163 14.57 -15.01 -11.53
C GLY A 163 15.29 -13.93 -10.74
N LYS A 164 15.08 -12.65 -11.09
CA LYS A 164 15.64 -11.49 -10.39
C LYS A 164 14.85 -11.23 -9.10
N MET A 165 15.54 -11.18 -7.96
CA MET A 165 14.90 -10.74 -6.72
C MET A 165 14.32 -9.33 -6.89
N PRO A 166 13.07 -9.08 -6.48
CA PRO A 166 12.48 -7.73 -6.47
C PRO A 166 13.33 -6.72 -5.70
N GLU A 167 13.06 -5.44 -5.92
CA GLU A 167 13.76 -4.39 -5.21
C GLU A 167 13.42 -4.39 -3.71
N PRO A 168 14.32 -3.92 -2.83
CA PRO A 168 14.12 -3.91 -1.38
C PRO A 168 12.80 -3.24 -0.96
N GLN A 169 12.36 -2.20 -1.67
CA GLN A 169 11.09 -1.53 -1.41
C GLN A 169 9.89 -2.48 -1.58
N THR A 170 9.91 -3.33 -2.61
CA THR A 170 8.86 -4.34 -2.82
C THR A 170 8.82 -5.33 -1.65
N LEU A 171 9.98 -5.87 -1.25
CA LEU A 171 10.08 -6.80 -0.12
C LEU A 171 9.60 -6.14 1.20
N PHE A 172 9.98 -4.88 1.41
CA PHE A 172 9.52 -4.08 2.53
C PHE A 172 7.99 -3.95 2.54
N ASN A 173 7.36 -3.65 1.40
CA ASN A 173 5.90 -3.52 1.29
C ASN A 173 5.18 -4.84 1.64
N TYR A 174 5.74 -6.00 1.27
CA TYR A 174 5.21 -7.32 1.68
C TYR A 174 5.25 -7.50 3.20
N ILE A 175 6.38 -7.14 3.85
CA ILE A 175 6.51 -7.20 5.32
C ILE A 175 5.49 -6.25 5.96
N MET A 176 5.42 -5.01 5.51
CA MET A 176 4.48 -4.01 6.03
C MET A 176 3.04 -4.48 5.90
N ARG A 177 2.64 -4.97 4.72
CA ARG A 177 1.30 -5.52 4.51
C ARG A 177 0.98 -6.64 5.50
N THR A 178 1.96 -7.47 5.85
CA THR A 178 1.72 -8.64 6.71
C THR A 178 1.60 -8.26 8.18
N ILE A 179 2.49 -7.40 8.72
CA ILE A 179 2.61 -7.23 10.19
C ILE A 179 2.46 -5.80 10.72
N ALA A 180 2.34 -4.77 9.86
CA ALA A 180 2.35 -3.38 10.32
C ALA A 180 1.09 -2.98 11.11
N CYS A 181 -0.05 -3.57 10.80
CA CYS A 181 -1.33 -3.26 11.43
C CYS A 181 -2.10 -4.53 11.79
N GLU A 182 -2.99 -4.43 12.76
CA GLU A 182 -4.03 -5.41 13.01
C GLU A 182 -4.94 -5.55 11.79
N LYS A 183 -5.46 -6.75 11.51
CA LYS A 183 -6.29 -7.05 10.32
C LYS A 183 -7.79 -6.90 10.60
N ASP A 184 -8.18 -5.80 11.21
CA ASP A 184 -9.56 -5.50 11.61
C ASP A 184 -10.49 -5.15 10.44
N LEU A 185 -9.93 -4.97 9.24
CA LEU A 185 -10.68 -4.85 7.97
C LEU A 185 -10.61 -6.12 7.11
N ALA A 186 -10.15 -7.25 7.68
CA ALA A 186 -10.08 -8.51 6.92
C ALA A 186 -11.47 -8.91 6.39
N GLY A 187 -11.54 -9.22 5.09
CA GLY A 187 -12.79 -9.59 4.39
C GLY A 187 -13.73 -8.42 4.06
N LYS A 188 -13.33 -7.17 4.33
CA LYS A 188 -14.08 -5.97 3.95
C LYS A 188 -13.65 -5.45 2.58
N ASN A 189 -14.61 -5.05 1.77
CA ASN A 189 -14.42 -4.37 0.50
C ASN A 189 -14.51 -2.85 0.70
N VAL A 190 -13.47 -2.12 0.32
CA VAL A 190 -13.39 -0.66 0.48
C VAL A 190 -13.11 -0.01 -0.85
N LEU A 191 -14.02 0.87 -1.30
CA LEU A 191 -13.82 1.69 -2.48
C LEU A 191 -13.40 3.10 -2.08
N ILE A 192 -12.33 3.59 -2.70
CA ILE A 192 -11.78 4.92 -2.42
C ILE A 192 -11.60 5.64 -3.75
N THR A 193 -12.07 6.90 -3.84
CA THR A 193 -11.77 7.75 -4.99
C THR A 193 -10.60 8.67 -4.67
N ALA A 194 -9.72 8.96 -5.63
CA ALA A 194 -8.56 9.81 -5.42
C ALA A 194 -8.25 10.70 -6.63
N GLY A 195 -7.55 11.81 -6.39
CA GLY A 195 -7.08 12.73 -7.42
C GLY A 195 -8.12 13.79 -7.79
N ALA A 196 -7.92 14.42 -8.94
CA ALA A 196 -8.82 15.42 -9.50
C ALA A 196 -9.34 14.95 -10.86
N THR A 197 -10.63 15.08 -11.11
CA THR A 197 -11.18 14.84 -12.43
C THR A 197 -10.75 15.94 -13.41
N GLN A 198 -10.70 15.60 -14.67
CA GLN A 198 -10.31 16.50 -15.76
C GLN A 198 -11.46 16.55 -16.78
N GLU A 199 -12.08 17.72 -16.89
CA GLU A 199 -13.22 17.92 -17.76
C GLU A 199 -12.73 18.54 -19.07
N LYS A 200 -12.81 17.77 -20.14
CA LYS A 200 -12.28 18.11 -21.46
C LYS A 200 -12.94 19.38 -22.03
N ILE A 201 -12.13 20.39 -22.39
CA ILE A 201 -12.55 21.52 -23.22
C ILE A 201 -12.33 21.20 -24.69
N ASP A 202 -11.14 20.66 -25.02
CA ASP A 202 -10.73 20.18 -26.32
C ASP A 202 -9.66 19.07 -26.14
N PRO A 203 -9.09 18.45 -27.19
CA PRO A 203 -8.08 17.41 -27.04
C PRO A 203 -6.81 17.81 -26.30
N VAL A 204 -6.61 19.10 -26.02
CA VAL A 204 -5.37 19.66 -25.44
C VAL A 204 -5.61 20.28 -24.06
N ARG A 205 -6.80 20.83 -23.82
CA ARG A 205 -7.13 21.61 -22.62
C ARG A 205 -8.28 21.00 -21.84
N PHE A 206 -8.23 21.13 -20.52
CA PHE A 206 -9.25 20.65 -19.60
C PHE A 206 -9.38 21.58 -18.37
N ILE A 207 -10.50 21.48 -17.70
CA ILE A 207 -10.75 22.07 -16.39
C ILE A 207 -10.47 21.00 -15.33
N THR A 208 -9.80 21.35 -14.25
CA THR A 208 -9.49 20.44 -13.14
C THR A 208 -9.34 21.16 -11.81
N ASN A 209 -9.23 20.40 -10.73
CA ASN A 209 -8.97 20.85 -9.37
C ASN A 209 -7.49 20.65 -8.99
N HIS A 210 -7.04 21.27 -7.89
CA HIS A 210 -5.66 21.19 -7.40
C HIS A 210 -5.34 19.91 -6.61
N SER A 211 -6.23 18.92 -6.55
CA SER A 211 -5.99 17.68 -5.79
C SER A 211 -4.83 16.87 -6.37
N THR A 212 -3.95 16.40 -5.50
CA THR A 212 -2.80 15.56 -5.85
C THR A 212 -3.04 14.06 -5.63
N GLY A 213 -4.17 13.68 -5.06
CA GLY A 213 -4.50 12.29 -4.71
C GLY A 213 -3.82 11.73 -3.46
N LYS A 214 -2.93 12.48 -2.80
CA LYS A 214 -2.16 12.03 -1.63
C LYS A 214 -3.04 11.50 -0.48
N MET A 215 -4.18 12.14 -0.21
CA MET A 215 -5.08 11.71 0.89
C MET A 215 -5.77 10.38 0.56
N GLY A 216 -6.32 10.24 -0.64
CA GLY A 216 -6.92 8.97 -1.10
C GLY A 216 -5.92 7.83 -1.12
N ARG A 217 -4.67 8.09 -1.58
CA ARG A 217 -3.57 7.13 -1.50
C ARG A 217 -3.29 6.69 -0.06
N ALA A 218 -3.21 7.63 0.89
CA ALA A 218 -2.92 7.32 2.30
C ALA A 218 -4.03 6.48 2.94
N ILE A 219 -5.30 6.75 2.61
CA ILE A 219 -6.44 5.96 3.08
C ILE A 219 -6.41 4.55 2.45
N ALA A 220 -6.14 4.45 1.14
CA ALA A 220 -6.04 3.17 0.46
C ALA A 220 -4.93 2.30 1.05
N GLU A 221 -3.76 2.89 1.34
CA GLU A 221 -2.65 2.20 2.00
C GLU A 221 -3.03 1.74 3.42
N ASN A 222 -3.70 2.59 4.21
CA ASN A 222 -4.15 2.23 5.55
C ASN A 222 -5.15 1.07 5.54
N CYS A 223 -6.17 1.12 4.67
CA CYS A 223 -7.15 0.04 4.52
C CYS A 223 -6.50 -1.28 4.08
N MET A 224 -5.58 -1.23 3.12
CA MET A 224 -4.82 -2.39 2.64
C MET A 224 -3.96 -2.99 3.75
N LEU A 225 -3.25 -2.17 4.53
CA LEU A 225 -2.45 -2.62 5.67
C LEU A 225 -3.31 -3.27 6.77
N ARG A 226 -4.56 -2.84 6.93
CA ARG A 226 -5.55 -3.40 7.86
C ARG A 226 -6.30 -4.61 7.29
N GLY A 227 -5.95 -5.06 6.08
CA GLY A 227 -6.42 -6.32 5.49
C GLY A 227 -7.66 -6.21 4.61
N ALA A 228 -8.10 -5.00 4.24
CA ALA A 228 -9.21 -4.81 3.32
C ALA A 228 -8.86 -5.19 1.87
N HIS A 229 -9.88 -5.58 1.10
CA HIS A 229 -9.84 -5.56 -0.36
C HIS A 229 -10.15 -4.13 -0.82
N VAL A 230 -9.15 -3.45 -1.36
CA VAL A 230 -9.25 -2.02 -1.71
C VAL A 230 -9.37 -1.83 -3.21
N THR A 231 -10.42 -1.14 -3.64
CA THR A 231 -10.55 -0.60 -5.00
C THR A 231 -10.28 0.90 -4.96
N LEU A 232 -9.22 1.34 -5.63
CA LEU A 232 -8.84 2.76 -5.76
C LEU A 232 -9.25 3.28 -7.14
N VAL A 233 -10.31 4.09 -7.18
CA VAL A 233 -10.75 4.80 -8.40
C VAL A 233 -9.94 6.08 -8.51
N ASN A 234 -9.01 6.10 -9.46
CA ASN A 234 -7.92 7.05 -9.52
C ASN A 234 -8.09 7.98 -10.71
N ALA A 235 -8.35 9.26 -10.45
CA ALA A 235 -8.35 10.31 -11.47
C ALA A 235 -6.92 10.85 -11.68
N SER A 236 -6.74 12.10 -12.04
CA SER A 236 -5.40 12.67 -12.16
C SER A 236 -4.73 12.78 -10.78
N VAL A 237 -3.61 12.10 -10.62
CA VAL A 237 -2.81 12.06 -9.38
C VAL A 237 -1.34 12.32 -9.66
N SER A 238 -0.65 12.83 -8.66
CA SER A 238 0.81 13.06 -8.68
C SER A 238 1.61 12.02 -7.89
N VAL A 239 0.94 10.99 -7.38
CA VAL A 239 1.55 9.95 -6.52
C VAL A 239 1.21 8.57 -7.04
N GLU A 240 2.18 7.66 -6.99
CA GLU A 240 1.96 6.25 -7.33
C GLU A 240 0.95 5.60 -6.38
N PRO A 241 0.05 4.76 -6.88
CA PRO A 241 -0.87 4.01 -6.03
C PRO A 241 -0.10 3.04 -5.11
N PRO A 242 -0.66 2.68 -3.93
CA PRO A 242 -0.04 1.68 -3.08
C PRO A 242 -0.05 0.31 -3.77
N MET A 243 0.94 -0.53 -3.46
CA MET A 243 0.89 -1.94 -3.86
C MET A 243 -0.30 -2.64 -3.19
N PHE A 244 -0.76 -3.73 -3.81
CA PHE A 244 -1.82 -4.62 -3.30
C PHE A 244 -3.22 -3.99 -3.24
N VAL A 245 -3.47 -2.98 -4.05
CA VAL A 245 -4.80 -2.40 -4.27
C VAL A 245 -5.20 -2.55 -5.74
N ASP A 246 -6.50 -2.70 -5.99
CA ASP A 246 -7.05 -2.74 -7.34
C ASP A 246 -7.26 -1.31 -7.83
N VAL A 247 -6.52 -0.91 -8.85
CA VAL A 247 -6.56 0.46 -9.38
C VAL A 247 -7.43 0.53 -10.63
N VAL A 248 -8.41 1.43 -10.62
CA VAL A 248 -9.24 1.76 -11.79
C VAL A 248 -8.97 3.22 -12.14
N ASN A 249 -8.30 3.45 -13.26
CA ASN A 249 -8.02 4.81 -13.72
C ASN A 249 -9.22 5.38 -14.47
N VAL A 250 -9.56 6.64 -14.16
CA VAL A 250 -10.64 7.42 -14.76
C VAL A 250 -10.13 8.80 -15.12
N THR A 251 -10.84 9.53 -15.97
CA THR A 251 -10.44 10.87 -16.37
C THR A 251 -11.47 11.92 -15.93
N SER A 252 -12.71 11.77 -16.31
CA SER A 252 -13.78 12.74 -16.05
C SER A 252 -14.62 12.41 -14.82
N ALA A 253 -15.45 13.35 -14.40
CA ALA A 253 -16.48 13.14 -13.38
C ALA A 253 -17.47 12.06 -13.79
N ALA A 254 -17.83 12.00 -15.08
CA ALA A 254 -18.72 10.98 -15.63
C ALA A 254 -18.10 9.58 -15.53
N ASP A 255 -16.83 9.40 -15.96
CA ASP A 255 -16.12 8.11 -15.84
C ASP A 255 -16.07 7.65 -14.38
N MET A 256 -15.79 8.59 -13.45
CA MET A 256 -15.76 8.27 -12.02
C MET A 256 -17.13 7.84 -11.50
N ALA A 257 -18.20 8.55 -11.91
CA ALA A 257 -19.57 8.20 -11.55
C ALA A 257 -19.93 6.78 -11.99
N ASP A 258 -19.65 6.45 -13.25
CA ASP A 258 -19.95 5.13 -13.83
C ASP A 258 -19.23 4.01 -13.09
N VAL A 259 -17.92 4.16 -12.82
CA VAL A 259 -17.14 3.17 -12.08
C VAL A 259 -17.62 3.02 -10.64
N VAL A 260 -17.84 4.12 -9.93
CA VAL A 260 -18.30 4.10 -8.53
C VAL A 260 -19.68 3.44 -8.42
N LYS A 261 -20.62 3.82 -9.28
CA LYS A 261 -21.98 3.24 -9.30
C LYS A 261 -21.98 1.74 -9.59
N SER A 262 -21.18 1.31 -10.57
CA SER A 262 -21.11 -0.10 -10.96
C SER A 262 -20.57 -0.99 -9.85
N LYS A 263 -19.74 -0.45 -8.95
CA LYS A 263 -19.09 -1.21 -7.86
C LYS A 263 -19.70 -0.98 -6.48
N ALA A 264 -20.53 0.05 -6.30
CA ALA A 264 -21.01 0.50 -5.00
C ALA A 264 -21.73 -0.60 -4.19
N ALA A 265 -22.53 -1.42 -4.85
CA ALA A 265 -23.33 -2.47 -4.17
C ALA A 265 -22.47 -3.57 -3.51
N GLU A 266 -21.23 -3.74 -3.96
CA GLU A 266 -20.30 -4.78 -3.46
C GLU A 266 -19.39 -4.26 -2.34
N GLN A 267 -19.48 -2.97 -1.99
CA GLN A 267 -18.60 -2.36 -1.01
C GLN A 267 -19.19 -2.29 0.38
N ASP A 268 -18.39 -2.60 1.40
CA ASP A 268 -18.75 -2.35 2.81
C ASP A 268 -18.54 -0.87 3.17
N ILE A 269 -17.49 -0.25 2.62
CA ILE A 269 -17.12 1.14 2.92
C ILE A 269 -16.79 1.87 1.61
N ILE A 270 -17.35 3.06 1.43
CA ILE A 270 -17.05 3.93 0.28
C ILE A 270 -16.54 5.27 0.80
N ILE A 271 -15.36 5.69 0.32
CA ILE A 271 -14.70 6.93 0.76
C ILE A 271 -14.42 7.82 -0.46
N MET A 272 -15.17 8.92 -0.55
CA MET A 272 -15.10 9.88 -1.64
C MET A 272 -14.12 10.99 -1.31
N THR A 273 -12.81 10.78 -1.65
CA THR A 273 -11.75 11.79 -1.40
C THR A 273 -11.36 12.57 -2.65
N ALA A 274 -11.78 12.11 -3.83
CA ALA A 274 -11.48 12.79 -5.09
C ALA A 274 -12.08 14.20 -5.13
N ALA A 275 -11.36 15.12 -5.74
CA ALA A 275 -11.88 16.43 -6.11
C ALA A 275 -12.59 16.30 -7.46
N VAL A 276 -13.85 15.90 -7.41
CA VAL A 276 -14.72 15.79 -8.59
C VAL A 276 -15.15 17.20 -8.98
N ALA A 277 -15.08 17.52 -10.27
CA ALA A 277 -15.56 18.81 -10.78
C ALA A 277 -17.08 18.88 -10.69
N ASP A 278 -17.62 20.00 -10.17
CA ASP A 278 -19.07 20.27 -10.09
C ASP A 278 -19.65 20.67 -11.45
N PHE A 279 -18.78 21.07 -12.39
CA PHE A 279 -19.14 21.55 -13.72
C PHE A 279 -18.20 20.98 -14.78
N CYS A 280 -18.74 20.67 -15.95
CA CYS A 280 -17.98 20.31 -17.14
C CYS A 280 -18.41 21.18 -18.34
N PRO A 281 -17.57 21.33 -19.38
CA PRO A 281 -18.01 21.99 -20.62
C PRO A 281 -19.17 21.22 -21.25
N SER A 282 -20.28 21.95 -21.56
CA SER A 282 -21.48 21.36 -22.18
C SER A 282 -21.22 20.89 -23.62
N HIS A 283 -20.25 21.50 -24.32
CA HIS A 283 -19.91 21.20 -25.70
C HIS A 283 -18.37 21.09 -25.84
N PRO A 284 -17.75 19.98 -25.40
CA PRO A 284 -16.32 19.78 -25.62
C PRO A 284 -16.01 19.67 -27.12
N ALA A 285 -15.00 20.41 -27.59
CA ALA A 285 -14.59 20.41 -28.95
C ALA A 285 -13.79 19.13 -29.31
N ASP A 286 -14.03 18.57 -30.52
CA ASP A 286 -13.28 17.42 -31.04
C ASP A 286 -11.89 17.80 -31.53
N GLU A 287 -11.70 19.06 -31.95
CA GLU A 287 -10.42 19.60 -32.37
C GLU A 287 -9.99 20.75 -31.48
N LYS A 288 -8.66 21.00 -31.46
CA LYS A 288 -8.09 22.11 -30.68
C LYS A 288 -8.71 23.45 -31.12
N ILE A 289 -9.34 24.17 -30.22
CA ILE A 289 -9.90 25.50 -30.46
C ILE A 289 -8.76 26.46 -30.82
N LYS A 290 -8.83 27.03 -32.06
CA LYS A 290 -7.82 27.98 -32.55
C LYS A 290 -8.19 29.39 -32.10
N LYS A 291 -7.17 30.24 -31.92
CA LYS A 291 -7.37 31.69 -31.74
C LYS A 291 -7.93 32.28 -33.01
N ASN A 292 -9.08 32.94 -32.93
CA ASN A 292 -9.62 33.72 -34.00
C ASN A 292 -9.19 35.17 -33.78
N ASP A 293 -8.59 35.81 -34.82
CA ASP A 293 -8.07 37.18 -34.74
C ASP A 293 -9.17 38.25 -34.59
N SER A 294 -10.44 37.85 -34.70
CA SER A 294 -11.60 38.78 -34.77
C SER A 294 -12.43 38.89 -33.48
N SER A 295 -12.19 38.08 -32.45
CA SER A 295 -12.89 38.19 -31.17
C SER A 295 -11.95 38.02 -30.01
N TYR A 296 -11.91 39.00 -29.09
CA TYR A 296 -11.13 38.96 -27.87
C TYR A 296 -11.78 38.12 -26.74
N GLU A 297 -13.01 37.70 -26.90
CA GLU A 297 -13.79 36.97 -25.91
C GLU A 297 -14.09 35.54 -26.39
N SER A 298 -13.71 34.55 -25.61
CA SER A 298 -14.13 33.16 -25.75
C SER A 298 -14.87 32.74 -24.48
N VAL A 299 -16.09 32.25 -24.64
CA VAL A 299 -16.92 31.75 -23.55
C VAL A 299 -16.92 30.22 -23.62
N ILE A 300 -16.75 29.57 -22.46
CA ILE A 300 -16.98 28.14 -22.30
C ILE A 300 -18.27 27.98 -21.53
N GLU A 301 -19.28 27.42 -22.19
CA GLU A 301 -20.53 27.07 -21.52
C GLU A 301 -20.31 25.83 -20.64
N LEU A 302 -20.79 25.90 -19.40
CA LEU A 302 -20.64 24.83 -18.42
C LEU A 302 -22.00 24.26 -18.05
N GLU A 303 -22.06 22.95 -17.88
CA GLU A 303 -23.18 22.23 -17.30
C GLU A 303 -22.77 21.53 -16.00
N ARG A 304 -23.74 21.16 -15.18
CA ARG A 304 -23.48 20.46 -13.92
C ARG A 304 -23.16 19.00 -14.15
N THR A 305 -22.14 18.53 -13.46
CA THR A 305 -21.82 17.09 -13.37
C THR A 305 -22.77 16.38 -12.39
N GLU A 306 -22.75 15.06 -12.44
CA GLU A 306 -23.53 14.25 -11.53
C GLU A 306 -22.93 14.26 -10.11
N ASP A 307 -23.80 14.39 -9.10
CA ASP A 307 -23.40 14.34 -7.70
C ASP A 307 -23.31 12.88 -7.21
N ILE A 308 -22.12 12.30 -7.32
CA ILE A 308 -21.85 10.90 -6.97
C ILE A 308 -22.18 10.61 -5.51
N LEU A 309 -21.84 11.54 -4.58
CA LEU A 309 -22.10 11.32 -3.16
C LEU A 309 -23.61 11.31 -2.85
N SER A 310 -24.40 12.15 -3.52
CA SER A 310 -25.87 12.12 -3.42
C SER A 310 -26.45 10.81 -3.94
N TYR A 311 -25.93 10.31 -5.08
CA TYR A 311 -26.34 9.02 -5.63
C TYR A 311 -26.06 7.87 -4.64
N LEU A 312 -24.86 7.83 -4.07
CA LEU A 312 -24.45 6.81 -3.10
C LEU A 312 -25.37 6.82 -1.86
N GLY A 313 -25.63 8.01 -1.29
CA GLY A 313 -26.50 8.11 -0.13
C GLY A 313 -27.94 7.70 -0.38
N ALA A 314 -28.47 7.93 -1.60
CA ALA A 314 -29.81 7.51 -2.00
C ALA A 314 -29.92 5.98 -2.22
N HIS A 315 -28.81 5.32 -2.60
CA HIS A 315 -28.75 3.87 -2.92
C HIS A 315 -27.96 3.06 -1.87
N LYS A 316 -27.74 3.64 -0.71
CA LYS A 316 -26.95 3.04 0.37
C LYS A 316 -27.50 1.70 0.82
N ALA A 317 -26.68 0.65 0.79
CA ALA A 317 -27.03 -0.66 1.29
C ALA A 317 -27.05 -0.70 2.84
N LYS A 318 -27.81 -1.62 3.40
CA LYS A 318 -27.85 -1.81 4.86
C LYS A 318 -26.48 -2.23 5.39
N GLY A 319 -25.93 -1.47 6.34
CA GLY A 319 -24.62 -1.73 6.95
C GLY A 319 -23.43 -1.20 6.14
N GLN A 320 -23.68 -0.57 4.98
CA GLN A 320 -22.66 0.10 4.21
C GLN A 320 -22.33 1.47 4.83
N LEU A 321 -21.04 1.82 4.89
CA LEU A 321 -20.58 3.12 5.39
C LEU A 321 -20.12 4.01 4.23
N ILE A 322 -20.57 5.26 4.24
CA ILE A 322 -20.23 6.26 3.23
C ILE A 322 -19.55 7.46 3.89
N CYS A 323 -18.32 7.75 3.48
CA CYS A 323 -17.56 8.90 3.92
C CYS A 323 -17.30 9.85 2.74
N GLY A 324 -17.70 11.11 2.91
CA GLY A 324 -17.40 12.17 1.94
C GLY A 324 -16.33 13.11 2.43
N PHE A 325 -15.69 13.84 1.52
CA PHE A 325 -14.79 14.94 1.85
C PHE A 325 -15.47 16.29 1.54
N SER A 326 -15.17 17.27 2.36
CA SER A 326 -15.61 18.64 2.18
C SER A 326 -14.44 19.58 2.25
N MET A 327 -14.49 20.62 1.44
CA MET A 327 -13.51 21.69 1.42
C MET A 327 -14.25 23.01 1.37
N GLU A 328 -14.31 23.68 2.52
CA GLU A 328 -15.06 24.91 2.70
C GLU A 328 -14.13 26.03 3.16
N THR A 329 -14.31 27.20 2.58
CA THR A 329 -13.54 28.41 2.95
C THR A 329 -14.25 29.26 4.01
N GLN A 330 -15.56 29.08 4.15
CA GLN A 330 -16.41 29.82 5.10
C GLN A 330 -17.46 28.88 5.72
N ASN A 331 -17.83 29.09 6.98
CA ASN A 331 -18.84 28.31 7.71
C ASN A 331 -18.68 26.80 7.58
N MET A 332 -17.41 26.31 7.66
CA MET A 332 -17.00 24.94 7.36
C MET A 332 -17.87 23.90 8.11
N LEU A 333 -18.10 24.09 9.41
CA LEU A 333 -18.86 23.15 10.24
C LEU A 333 -20.32 23.05 9.85
N GLU A 334 -20.98 24.20 9.65
CA GLU A 334 -22.41 24.26 9.30
C GLU A 334 -22.64 23.66 7.91
N ASN A 335 -21.85 24.08 6.94
CA ASN A 335 -21.94 23.56 5.57
C ASN A 335 -21.66 22.04 5.49
N SER A 336 -20.67 21.56 6.24
CA SER A 336 -20.32 20.13 6.26
C SER A 336 -21.38 19.29 6.98
N LYS A 337 -21.99 19.78 8.05
CA LYS A 337 -23.14 19.12 8.70
C LYS A 337 -24.37 19.09 7.79
N ALA A 338 -24.65 20.18 7.09
CA ALA A 338 -25.73 20.22 6.10
C ALA A 338 -25.48 19.23 4.96
N LYS A 339 -24.21 19.12 4.50
CA LYS A 339 -23.77 18.15 3.49
C LYS A 339 -23.95 16.72 3.97
N LEU A 340 -23.56 16.40 5.22
CA LEU A 340 -23.74 15.08 5.83
C LEU A 340 -25.19 14.60 5.73
N ALA A 341 -26.12 15.42 6.23
CA ALA A 341 -27.54 15.11 6.23
C ALA A 341 -28.14 15.04 4.82
N LYS A 342 -27.84 16.03 3.96
CA LYS A 342 -28.34 16.09 2.58
C LYS A 342 -27.89 14.92 1.73
N LYS A 343 -26.66 14.40 1.96
CA LYS A 343 -26.05 13.32 1.19
C LYS A 343 -26.27 11.95 1.82
N ASN A 344 -26.94 11.85 2.95
CA ASN A 344 -27.11 10.60 3.71
C ASN A 344 -25.80 9.84 3.90
N ALA A 345 -24.71 10.59 4.16
CA ALA A 345 -23.40 10.03 4.46
C ALA A 345 -23.28 9.77 5.97
N ASP A 346 -22.39 8.84 6.36
CA ASP A 346 -22.13 8.55 7.79
C ASP A 346 -21.13 9.53 8.37
N MET A 347 -20.14 9.93 7.54
CA MET A 347 -19.11 10.86 7.96
C MET A 347 -18.74 11.84 6.84
N ILE A 348 -18.46 13.07 7.22
CA ILE A 348 -17.81 14.06 6.36
C ILE A 348 -16.46 14.44 6.99
N VAL A 349 -15.41 14.37 6.20
CA VAL A 349 -14.07 14.85 6.56
C VAL A 349 -13.90 16.25 5.96
N ALA A 350 -13.93 17.26 6.83
CA ALA A 350 -13.80 18.65 6.41
C ALA A 350 -12.34 19.11 6.49
N ASN A 351 -11.78 19.52 5.35
CA ASN A 351 -10.41 20.05 5.26
C ASN A 351 -10.39 21.53 5.65
N ASN A 352 -9.46 21.91 6.53
CA ASN A 352 -9.23 23.31 6.91
C ASN A 352 -8.08 23.90 6.06
N LEU A 353 -8.42 24.66 5.02
CA LEU A 353 -7.44 25.31 4.14
C LEU A 353 -6.75 26.55 4.73
N LYS A 354 -7.22 27.07 5.86
CA LYS A 354 -6.70 28.30 6.48
C LYS A 354 -5.43 28.06 7.31
N VAL A 355 -5.11 26.79 7.60
CA VAL A 355 -3.95 26.41 8.41
C VAL A 355 -2.75 26.21 7.50
N ALA A 356 -1.64 26.88 7.80
CA ALA A 356 -0.38 26.67 7.09
C ALA A 356 0.09 25.23 7.28
N GLY A 357 0.48 24.55 6.18
CA GLY A 357 0.86 23.13 6.19
C GLY A 357 -0.32 22.16 6.01
N ALA A 358 -1.55 22.64 5.91
CA ALA A 358 -2.72 21.85 5.55
C ALA A 358 -3.13 22.09 4.09
N GLY A 359 -3.66 21.09 3.40
CA GLY A 359 -4.26 21.24 2.08
C GLY A 359 -3.63 20.38 0.97
N PHE A 360 -3.79 20.85 -0.26
CA PHE A 360 -3.29 20.15 -1.45
C PHE A 360 -1.76 20.16 -1.52
N GLY A 361 -1.16 19.08 -1.98
CA GLY A 361 0.29 19.00 -2.25
C GLY A 361 1.18 18.76 -1.03
N THR A 362 0.77 19.12 0.19
CA THR A 362 1.53 18.86 1.43
C THR A 362 1.40 17.39 1.88
N ASP A 363 2.32 16.93 2.72
CA ASP A 363 2.27 15.57 3.31
C ASP A 363 1.47 15.54 4.63
N THR A 364 1.22 16.71 5.22
CA THR A 364 0.40 16.91 6.41
C THR A 364 -1.01 17.39 6.07
N ASN A 365 -1.95 17.25 7.02
CA ASN A 365 -3.30 17.80 6.91
C ASN A 365 -3.86 18.17 8.29
N VAL A 366 -4.86 19.07 8.28
CA VAL A 366 -5.72 19.41 9.42
C VAL A 366 -7.15 19.19 8.97
N VAL A 367 -7.86 18.29 9.63
CA VAL A 367 -9.23 17.94 9.27
C VAL A 367 -10.13 17.87 10.50
N THR A 368 -11.41 18.07 10.25
CA THR A 368 -12.46 17.82 11.23
C THR A 368 -13.29 16.63 10.77
N LEU A 369 -13.42 15.61 11.61
CA LEU A 369 -14.31 14.48 11.42
C LEU A 369 -15.70 14.82 11.90
N ILE A 370 -16.69 14.77 11.02
CA ILE A 370 -18.06 15.17 11.33
C ILE A 370 -18.97 13.97 11.08
N THR A 371 -19.66 13.54 12.13
CA THR A 371 -20.71 12.51 12.09
C THR A 371 -22.06 13.13 12.52
N ALA A 372 -23.12 12.35 12.54
CA ALA A 372 -24.42 12.83 13.02
C ALA A 372 -24.37 13.30 14.48
N ASP A 373 -23.60 12.61 15.32
CA ASP A 373 -23.59 12.78 16.78
C ASP A 373 -22.36 13.55 17.29
N ASP A 374 -21.29 13.67 16.50
CA ASP A 374 -20.00 14.17 16.98
C ASP A 374 -19.25 15.00 15.93
N CYS A 375 -18.34 15.84 16.41
CA CYS A 375 -17.48 16.69 15.61
C CYS A 375 -16.10 16.75 16.26
N THR A 376 -15.14 16.01 15.71
CA THR A 376 -13.79 15.90 16.27
C THR A 376 -12.78 16.60 15.36
N GLU A 377 -12.14 17.66 15.86
CA GLU A 377 -11.03 18.34 15.17
C GLU A 377 -9.73 17.60 15.43
N LEU A 378 -8.99 17.29 14.38
CA LEU A 378 -7.67 16.68 14.46
C LEU A 378 -6.59 17.77 14.35
N GLU A 379 -5.56 17.66 15.17
CA GLU A 379 -4.36 18.49 15.07
C GLU A 379 -3.63 18.21 13.74
N ILE A 380 -2.70 19.10 13.38
CA ILE A 380 -1.85 18.89 12.21
C ILE A 380 -1.04 17.60 12.37
N MET A 381 -1.18 16.71 11.42
CA MET A 381 -0.46 15.43 11.39
C MET A 381 -0.26 14.93 9.95
N ASP A 382 0.60 13.93 9.78
CA ASP A 382 0.82 13.29 8.49
C ASP A 382 -0.47 12.66 7.94
N LYS A 383 -0.65 12.70 6.63
CA LYS A 383 -1.83 12.12 5.95
C LYS A 383 -2.05 10.64 6.26
N SER A 384 -0.99 9.89 6.52
CA SER A 384 -1.07 8.50 6.99
C SER A 384 -1.72 8.38 8.37
N CYS A 385 -1.41 9.31 9.29
CA CYS A 385 -2.04 9.37 10.60
C CYS A 385 -3.50 9.82 10.51
N VAL A 386 -3.80 10.82 9.66
CA VAL A 386 -5.17 11.25 9.37
C VAL A 386 -5.99 10.08 8.81
N ALA A 387 -5.43 9.31 7.86
CA ALA A 387 -6.08 8.13 7.29
C ALA A 387 -6.45 7.09 8.36
N ALA A 388 -5.53 6.82 9.30
CA ALA A 388 -5.80 5.91 10.41
C ALA A 388 -6.95 6.41 11.29
N LYS A 389 -6.96 7.71 11.66
CA LYS A 389 -8.04 8.31 12.47
C LYS A 389 -9.40 8.29 11.79
N ILE A 390 -9.43 8.50 10.45
CA ILE A 390 -10.66 8.39 9.65
C ILE A 390 -11.19 6.95 9.73
N MET A 391 -10.34 5.96 9.51
CA MET A 391 -10.74 4.56 9.55
C MET A 391 -11.14 4.11 10.95
N ASP A 392 -10.40 4.52 11.98
CA ASP A 392 -10.74 4.22 13.37
C ASP A 392 -12.14 4.75 13.73
N ARG A 393 -12.48 5.96 13.27
CA ARG A 393 -13.79 6.55 13.51
C ARG A 393 -14.91 5.85 12.75
N LEU A 394 -14.68 5.48 11.48
CA LEU A 394 -15.65 4.74 10.67
C LEU A 394 -15.97 3.36 11.26
N LEU A 395 -14.99 2.67 11.82
CA LEU A 395 -15.19 1.34 12.42
C LEU A 395 -15.89 1.38 13.79
N GLN A 396 -16.06 2.55 14.39
CA GLN A 396 -16.83 2.74 15.65
C GLN A 396 -18.32 3.02 15.42
N MET A 397 -18.74 3.13 14.17
CA MET A 397 -20.11 3.38 13.75
C MET A 397 -20.85 2.09 13.42
#